data_ab4bab3fd2ba07e14b86a292101559c8
#
_entry.id   ab4bab3fd2ba07e14b86a292101559c8
#
_cell.length_a   1.000
_cell.length_b   1.000
_cell.length_c   1.000
_cell.angle_alpha   90.00
_cell.angle_beta   90.00
_cell.angle_gamma   90.00
#
_symmetry.space_group_name_H-M   'P 1'
#
loop_
_entity.id
_entity.type
_entity.pdbx_description
1 polymer ?
#
loop_
_entity_poly.entity_id
_entity_poly.type
_entity_poly.pdbx_seq_one_letter_code
_entity_poly.pdbx_strand_id
1 'polypeptide(L)'
;MTEFCRGGVFRLLILHSARLTPENAEGSAARLEAMAAEASPDLAILNGDTFSSPIPDPGALLGTFLGPLTRRAIPWTYAFGDGERKTGIPPEELDAVFVSVPGCVRGERAEGIDGVTNAVIPMCADGEIRFLLRLFDTHRETTDYEMAYGSPGRSRLPYPLYSHHYMDGVRFCQTAWFDRDHRKRCEAAGHPLRELFVFHTPTPEHAQIPLNQALCRFDGVFCEDSKCQTVNGGISCAAAESRDVSAILCGHEETNDYFGSWAGMTLGVLPAFASGAWLVTTDGTAAAVRRIRA
;
A
#
# COMPACT_ATOMS: atom_id res chain seq x y z
N MET A 1 7.31 8.95 20.76
CA MET A 1 6.51 9.13 19.52
C MET A 1 7.50 9.58 18.44
N THR A 2 7.54 8.87 17.30
CA THR A 2 8.50 9.23 16.22
C THR A 2 7.93 10.41 15.45
N GLU A 3 8.68 11.52 15.39
CA GLU A 3 8.31 12.67 14.56
C GLU A 3 8.80 12.48 13.14
N PHE A 4 7.92 12.70 12.16
CA PHE A 4 8.23 12.55 10.73
C PHE A 4 8.47 13.90 10.04
N CYS A 5 7.83 14.97 10.50
CA CYS A 5 8.07 16.30 9.95
C CYS A 5 7.87 17.41 11.02
N ARG A 6 8.27 18.62 10.66
CA ARG A 6 7.92 19.82 11.42
C ARG A 6 6.89 20.64 10.65
N GLY A 7 5.95 21.24 11.37
CA GLY A 7 4.92 22.09 10.77
C GLY A 7 3.73 21.35 10.16
N GLY A 8 3.59 20.04 10.38
CA GLY A 8 2.36 19.27 10.12
C GLY A 8 2.03 18.98 8.67
N VAL A 9 2.93 19.25 7.71
CA VAL A 9 2.78 18.84 6.30
C VAL A 9 3.80 17.78 5.97
N PHE A 10 3.33 16.60 5.58
CA PHE A 10 4.14 15.41 5.34
C PHE A 10 4.33 15.15 3.87
N ARG A 11 5.52 14.69 3.48
CA ARG A 11 5.89 14.28 2.13
C ARG A 11 6.15 12.79 2.11
N LEU A 12 5.22 12.04 1.53
CA LEU A 12 5.27 10.59 1.47
C LEU A 12 5.66 10.17 0.04
N LEU A 13 6.82 9.52 -0.11
CA LEU A 13 7.23 8.94 -1.40
C LEU A 13 6.71 7.51 -1.48
N ILE A 14 5.74 7.27 -2.35
CA ILE A 14 5.11 5.96 -2.49
C ILE A 14 5.61 5.30 -3.77
N LEU A 15 6.12 4.07 -3.61
CA LEU A 15 6.71 3.24 -4.66
C LEU A 15 5.98 1.89 -4.68
N HIS A 16 5.77 1.31 -5.85
CA HIS A 16 5.32 -0.07 -5.94
C HIS A 16 6.01 -0.81 -7.08
N SER A 17 5.97 -2.16 -7.06
CA SER A 17 6.52 -3.03 -8.10
C SER A 17 7.97 -2.71 -8.47
N ALA A 18 8.85 -2.64 -7.47
CA ALA A 18 10.29 -2.51 -7.71
C ALA A 18 10.87 -3.80 -8.34
N ARG A 19 10.25 -4.95 -8.06
CA ARG A 19 10.58 -6.27 -8.62
C ARG A 19 12.08 -6.53 -8.63
N LEU A 20 12.67 -6.38 -7.46
CA LEU A 20 14.12 -6.48 -7.28
C LEU A 20 14.66 -7.86 -7.63
N THR A 21 15.73 -7.86 -8.37
CA THR A 21 16.56 -9.01 -8.68
C THR A 21 18.04 -8.65 -8.48
N PRO A 22 18.96 -9.61 -8.41
CA PRO A 22 20.40 -9.31 -8.33
C PRO A 22 20.88 -8.41 -9.50
N GLU A 23 20.29 -8.56 -10.67
CA GLU A 23 20.69 -7.85 -11.90
C GLU A 23 20.22 -6.39 -11.91
N ASN A 24 19.09 -6.08 -11.25
CA ASN A 24 18.50 -4.73 -11.31
C ASN A 24 18.66 -3.90 -10.04
N ALA A 25 19.11 -4.49 -8.93
CA ALA A 25 19.12 -3.84 -7.62
C ALA A 25 19.92 -2.53 -7.59
N GLU A 26 21.11 -2.51 -8.18
CA GLU A 26 21.96 -1.30 -8.25
C GLU A 26 21.33 -0.21 -9.13
N GLY A 27 20.78 -0.57 -10.29
CA GLY A 27 20.06 0.38 -11.15
C GLY A 27 18.80 0.94 -10.48
N SER A 28 18.07 0.09 -9.75
CA SER A 28 16.91 0.50 -8.96
C SER A 28 17.31 1.41 -7.79
N ALA A 29 18.45 1.14 -7.13
CA ALA A 29 18.98 2.02 -6.09
C ALA A 29 19.35 3.40 -6.64
N ALA A 30 20.01 3.47 -7.82
CA ALA A 30 20.35 4.74 -8.45
C ALA A 30 19.08 5.56 -8.81
N ARG A 31 18.04 4.89 -9.31
CA ARG A 31 16.75 5.53 -9.57
C ARG A 31 16.10 6.03 -8.29
N LEU A 32 16.09 5.23 -7.21
CA LEU A 32 15.57 5.65 -5.92
C LEU A 32 16.33 6.85 -5.34
N GLU A 33 17.66 6.90 -5.53
CA GLU A 33 18.49 8.06 -5.13
C GLU A 33 18.01 9.35 -5.83
N ALA A 34 17.76 9.29 -7.15
CA ALA A 34 17.27 10.43 -7.91
C ALA A 34 15.88 10.86 -7.45
N MET A 35 14.96 9.90 -7.27
CA MET A 35 13.61 10.17 -6.76
C MET A 35 13.62 10.78 -5.35
N ALA A 36 14.44 10.24 -4.45
CA ALA A 36 14.56 10.73 -3.08
C ALA A 36 15.19 12.12 -3.04
N ALA A 37 16.15 12.42 -3.91
CA ALA A 37 16.75 13.74 -4.04
C ALA A 37 15.72 14.78 -4.52
N GLU A 38 14.92 14.45 -5.53
CA GLU A 38 13.87 15.32 -6.05
C GLU A 38 12.72 15.52 -5.05
N ALA A 39 12.25 14.44 -4.46
CA ALA A 39 11.10 14.42 -3.57
C ALA A 39 11.42 15.00 -2.18
N SER A 40 12.63 14.76 -1.66
CA SER A 40 13.01 15.02 -0.26
C SER A 40 11.92 14.56 0.71
N PRO A 41 11.54 13.27 0.73
CA PRO A 41 10.40 12.79 1.49
C PRO A 41 10.70 12.69 2.99
N ASP A 42 9.65 12.78 3.79
CA ASP A 42 9.71 12.55 5.23
C ASP A 42 9.58 11.06 5.57
N LEU A 43 8.93 10.28 4.68
CA LEU A 43 8.77 8.83 4.76
C LEU A 43 8.67 8.25 3.35
N ALA A 44 9.34 7.12 3.08
CA ALA A 44 9.13 6.33 1.88
C ALA A 44 8.25 5.10 2.19
N ILE A 45 7.39 4.71 1.26
CA ILE A 45 6.46 3.58 1.41
C ILE A 45 6.63 2.63 0.22
N LEU A 46 7.01 1.38 0.50
CA LEU A 46 7.02 0.30 -0.48
C LEU A 46 5.65 -0.35 -0.49
N ASN A 47 4.89 -0.14 -1.55
CA ASN A 47 3.51 -0.58 -1.66
C ASN A 47 3.38 -1.87 -2.48
N GLY A 48 4.01 -2.94 -2.02
CA GLY A 48 3.96 -4.27 -2.61
C GLY A 48 4.80 -4.47 -3.86
N ASP A 49 4.95 -5.74 -4.22
CA ASP A 49 5.74 -6.21 -5.37
C ASP A 49 7.19 -5.69 -5.36
N THR A 50 7.77 -5.56 -4.17
CA THR A 50 9.21 -5.29 -4.02
C THR A 50 10.00 -6.44 -4.62
N PHE A 51 9.49 -7.66 -4.46
CA PHE A 51 9.93 -8.89 -5.09
C PHE A 51 8.78 -9.52 -5.88
N SER A 52 9.08 -10.32 -6.89
CA SER A 52 8.04 -11.01 -7.69
C SER A 52 8.45 -12.42 -8.15
N SER A 53 9.57 -12.93 -7.64
CA SER A 53 10.12 -14.25 -7.96
C SER A 53 10.93 -14.77 -6.78
N PRO A 54 11.28 -16.07 -6.76
CA PRO A 54 12.22 -16.61 -5.79
C PRO A 54 13.56 -15.88 -5.82
N ILE A 55 14.06 -15.52 -4.65
CA ILE A 55 15.31 -14.77 -4.48
C ILE A 55 16.18 -15.42 -3.40
N PRO A 56 17.51 -15.51 -3.61
CA PRO A 56 18.38 -16.19 -2.66
C PRO A 56 18.66 -15.38 -1.39
N ASP A 57 18.74 -14.06 -1.49
CA ASP A 57 19.07 -13.16 -0.38
C ASP A 57 18.23 -11.86 -0.47
N PRO A 58 17.01 -11.84 0.05
CA PRO A 58 16.16 -10.66 0.03
C PRO A 58 16.73 -9.51 0.87
N GLY A 59 17.47 -9.82 1.94
CA GLY A 59 18.05 -8.81 2.82
C GLY A 59 19.14 -8.00 2.12
N ALA A 60 20.03 -8.66 1.40
CA ALA A 60 21.08 -7.99 0.63
C ALA A 60 20.48 -7.11 -0.48
N LEU A 61 19.47 -7.61 -1.20
CA LEU A 61 18.79 -6.84 -2.26
C LEU A 61 18.09 -5.60 -1.70
N LEU A 62 17.34 -5.76 -0.61
CA LEU A 62 16.71 -4.63 0.08
C LEU A 62 17.74 -3.63 0.60
N GLY A 63 18.81 -4.10 1.20
CA GLY A 63 19.90 -3.25 1.70
C GLY A 63 20.54 -2.42 0.58
N THR A 64 20.78 -3.02 -0.59
CA THR A 64 21.26 -2.33 -1.79
C THR A 64 20.25 -1.29 -2.26
N PHE A 65 19.01 -1.70 -2.49
CA PHE A 65 17.94 -0.84 -2.99
C PHE A 65 17.65 0.36 -2.07
N LEU A 66 17.54 0.12 -0.75
CA LEU A 66 17.22 1.14 0.24
C LEU A 66 18.44 1.92 0.77
N GLY A 67 19.64 1.57 0.33
CA GLY A 67 20.88 2.29 0.67
C GLY A 67 20.79 3.81 0.49
N PRO A 68 20.20 4.34 -0.60
CA PRO A 68 19.96 5.77 -0.76
C PRO A 68 19.14 6.42 0.35
N LEU A 69 18.08 5.78 0.81
CA LEU A 69 17.24 6.27 1.91
C LEU A 69 18.02 6.24 3.24
N THR A 70 18.76 5.17 3.48
CA THR A 70 19.59 5.02 4.68
C THR A 70 20.65 6.13 4.76
N ARG A 71 21.38 6.41 3.66
CA ARG A 71 22.38 7.49 3.61
C ARG A 71 21.79 8.88 3.87
N ARG A 72 20.52 9.09 3.51
CA ARG A 72 19.80 10.35 3.71
C ARG A 72 19.05 10.41 5.03
N ALA A 73 19.11 9.36 5.85
CA ALA A 73 18.33 9.19 7.07
C ALA A 73 16.81 9.34 6.83
N ILE A 74 16.32 8.93 5.65
CA ILE A 74 14.91 8.89 5.32
C ILE A 74 14.34 7.57 5.83
N PRO A 75 13.38 7.59 6.77
CA PRO A 75 12.71 6.38 7.21
C PRO A 75 11.82 5.81 6.09
N TRP A 76 11.57 4.51 6.17
CA TRP A 76 10.72 3.84 5.20
C TRP A 76 9.84 2.78 5.87
N THR A 77 8.75 2.44 5.20
CA THR A 77 7.81 1.39 5.62
C THR A 77 7.31 0.61 4.40
N TYR A 78 6.48 -0.42 4.62
CA TYR A 78 6.02 -1.28 3.54
C TYR A 78 4.67 -1.94 3.84
N ALA A 79 3.96 -2.29 2.77
CA ALA A 79 2.85 -3.23 2.75
C ALA A 79 3.17 -4.33 1.73
N PHE A 80 2.84 -5.59 2.01
CA PHE A 80 2.99 -6.67 1.06
C PHE A 80 1.87 -6.67 0.02
N GLY A 81 2.26 -7.05 -1.20
CA GLY A 81 1.38 -7.38 -2.30
C GLY A 81 1.45 -8.88 -2.63
N ASP A 82 0.99 -9.22 -3.82
CA ASP A 82 1.00 -10.60 -4.30
C ASP A 82 2.41 -11.08 -4.71
N GLY A 83 3.28 -10.17 -5.11
CA GLY A 83 4.66 -10.49 -5.51
C GLY A 83 5.49 -11.06 -4.38
N GLU A 84 5.36 -10.56 -3.15
CA GLU A 84 6.06 -11.09 -1.99
C GLU A 84 5.71 -12.56 -1.73
N ARG A 85 4.49 -12.99 -2.08
CA ARG A 85 4.04 -14.39 -1.96
C ARG A 85 4.66 -15.31 -3.01
N LYS A 86 5.22 -14.76 -4.09
CA LYS A 86 5.89 -15.50 -5.17
C LYS A 86 7.38 -15.77 -4.87
N THR A 87 7.91 -15.24 -3.79
CA THR A 87 9.31 -15.45 -3.38
C THR A 87 9.61 -16.87 -2.91
N GLY A 88 8.59 -17.61 -2.47
CA GLY A 88 8.74 -18.93 -1.84
C GLY A 88 9.15 -18.85 -0.36
N ILE A 89 9.34 -17.65 0.19
CA ILE A 89 9.66 -17.42 1.60
C ILE A 89 8.34 -17.24 2.36
N PRO A 90 8.16 -17.88 3.53
CA PRO A 90 7.00 -17.61 4.38
C PRO A 90 6.86 -16.11 4.68
N PRO A 91 5.64 -15.55 4.64
CA PRO A 91 5.44 -14.11 4.80
C PRO A 91 6.00 -13.54 6.10
N GLU A 92 5.91 -14.28 7.19
CA GLU A 92 6.43 -13.87 8.49
C GLU A 92 7.95 -13.81 8.52
N GLU A 93 8.62 -14.73 7.82
CA GLU A 93 10.08 -14.72 7.66
C GLU A 93 10.52 -13.56 6.76
N LEU A 94 9.78 -13.32 5.68
CA LEU A 94 10.05 -12.18 4.81
C LEU A 94 9.80 -10.83 5.52
N ASP A 95 8.74 -10.72 6.34
CA ASP A 95 8.48 -9.55 7.19
C ASP A 95 9.67 -9.29 8.13
N ALA A 96 10.24 -10.33 8.74
CA ALA A 96 11.42 -10.20 9.60
C ALA A 96 12.63 -9.67 8.83
N VAL A 97 12.81 -10.07 7.57
CA VAL A 97 13.87 -9.54 6.70
C VAL A 97 13.67 -8.04 6.46
N PHE A 98 12.45 -7.61 6.09
CA PHE A 98 12.16 -6.19 5.88
C PHE A 98 12.42 -5.36 7.14
N VAL A 99 11.95 -5.84 8.29
CA VAL A 99 12.16 -5.16 9.59
C VAL A 99 13.65 -5.05 9.95
N SER A 100 14.49 -5.99 9.53
CA SER A 100 15.91 -6.00 9.83
C SER A 100 16.73 -4.92 9.09
N VAL A 101 16.20 -4.40 7.98
CA VAL A 101 16.89 -3.40 7.16
C VAL A 101 16.81 -2.01 7.82
N PRO A 102 17.93 -1.28 7.94
CA PRO A 102 17.95 0.01 8.64
C PRO A 102 16.95 1.04 8.10
N GLY A 103 16.35 1.80 9.01
CA GLY A 103 15.38 2.84 8.69
C GLY A 103 13.93 2.35 8.56
N CYS A 104 13.68 1.05 8.72
CA CYS A 104 12.34 0.49 8.67
C CYS A 104 11.46 0.99 9.84
N VAL A 105 10.30 1.54 9.53
CA VAL A 105 9.24 1.88 10.48
C VAL A 105 8.16 0.82 10.38
N ARG A 106 8.14 -0.10 11.33
CA ARG A 106 7.20 -1.23 11.33
C ARG A 106 5.75 -0.83 11.60
N GLY A 107 5.54 0.25 12.34
CA GLY A 107 4.21 0.62 12.83
C GLY A 107 3.66 -0.32 13.91
N GLU A 108 2.45 -0.03 14.36
CA GLU A 108 1.69 -0.85 15.29
C GLU A 108 0.96 -1.93 14.50
N ARG A 109 1.38 -3.18 14.62
CA ARG A 109 0.83 -4.31 13.85
C ARG A 109 -0.55 -4.72 14.37
N ALA A 110 -1.43 -5.06 13.44
CA ALA A 110 -2.69 -5.72 13.75
C ALA A 110 -2.43 -7.17 14.19
N GLU A 111 -3.21 -7.64 15.16
CA GLU A 111 -3.14 -9.00 15.65
C GLU A 111 -4.46 -9.74 15.40
N GLY A 112 -4.38 -11.04 15.14
CA GLY A 112 -5.54 -11.92 14.99
C GLY A 112 -6.38 -11.68 13.72
N ILE A 113 -5.80 -11.05 12.69
CA ILE A 113 -6.41 -10.88 11.37
C ILE A 113 -5.48 -11.40 10.28
N ASP A 114 -6.05 -11.64 9.11
CA ASP A 114 -5.28 -12.12 7.94
C ASP A 114 -4.24 -11.09 7.48
N GLY A 115 -3.08 -11.59 7.05
CA GLY A 115 -1.98 -10.78 6.53
C GLY A 115 -0.98 -10.33 7.61
N VAL A 116 0.30 -10.21 7.24
CA VAL A 116 1.40 -9.95 8.18
C VAL A 116 1.81 -8.47 8.24
N THR A 117 1.48 -7.67 7.22
CA THR A 117 1.91 -6.28 7.14
C THR A 117 0.83 -5.24 7.47
N ASN A 118 -0.32 -5.69 7.99
CA ASN A 118 -1.34 -4.76 8.49
C ASN A 118 -0.81 -3.93 9.66
N ALA A 119 -0.78 -2.61 9.50
CA ALA A 119 -0.20 -1.73 10.50
C ALA A 119 -0.84 -0.34 10.54
N VAL A 120 -0.69 0.32 11.68
CA VAL A 120 -0.98 1.75 11.84
C VAL A 120 0.31 2.46 12.23
N ILE A 121 0.62 3.55 11.53
CA ILE A 121 1.75 4.43 11.84
C ILE A 121 1.18 5.79 12.19
N PRO A 122 1.23 6.22 13.45
CA PRO A 122 0.88 7.58 13.83
C PRO A 122 1.86 8.57 13.20
N MET A 123 1.36 9.45 12.35
CA MET A 123 2.14 10.49 11.69
C MET A 123 2.14 11.74 12.56
N CYS A 124 3.29 11.98 13.20
CA CYS A 124 3.43 12.98 14.25
C CYS A 124 4.24 14.17 13.77
N ALA A 125 3.81 15.36 14.17
CA ALA A 125 4.53 16.61 14.05
C ALA A 125 4.28 17.49 15.28
N ASP A 126 5.31 18.14 15.78
CA ASP A 126 5.26 19.06 16.93
C ASP A 126 4.67 18.38 18.19
N GLY A 127 4.94 17.09 18.39
CA GLY A 127 4.48 16.31 19.54
C GLY A 127 3.03 15.78 19.44
N GLU A 128 2.33 16.05 18.35
CA GLU A 128 0.93 15.66 18.15
C GLU A 128 0.76 14.70 16.97
N ILE A 129 -0.23 13.81 17.06
CA ILE A 129 -0.66 12.98 15.92
C ILE A 129 -1.46 13.88 14.98
N ARG A 130 -0.98 14.02 13.73
CA ARG A 130 -1.68 14.78 12.69
C ARG A 130 -2.65 13.90 11.90
N PHE A 131 -2.21 12.67 11.60
CA PHE A 131 -3.06 11.65 10.99
C PHE A 131 -2.47 10.25 11.23
N LEU A 132 -3.20 9.22 10.82
CA LEU A 132 -2.76 7.84 10.86
C LEU A 132 -2.49 7.36 9.42
N LEU A 133 -1.30 6.84 9.17
CA LEU A 133 -1.02 6.07 7.96
C LEU A 133 -1.39 4.61 8.26
N ARG A 134 -2.36 4.08 7.53
CA ARG A 134 -2.77 2.68 7.67
C ARG A 134 -2.34 1.86 6.47
N LEU A 135 -1.67 0.77 6.73
CA LEU A 135 -1.19 -0.19 5.75
C LEU A 135 -2.00 -1.47 5.83
N PHE A 136 -2.34 -2.05 4.67
CA PHE A 136 -3.00 -3.34 4.62
C PHE A 136 -2.20 -4.32 3.76
N ASP A 137 -2.11 -5.56 4.20
CA ASP A 137 -1.62 -6.69 3.42
C ASP A 137 -2.74 -7.16 2.49
N THR A 138 -2.51 -7.17 1.19
CA THR A 138 -3.53 -7.56 0.21
C THR A 138 -3.36 -8.98 -0.31
N HIS A 139 -2.52 -9.75 0.38
CA HIS A 139 -2.34 -11.17 0.14
C HIS A 139 -1.74 -11.52 -1.23
N ARG A 140 -2.34 -12.46 -1.97
CA ARG A 140 -1.85 -12.97 -3.25
C ARG A 140 -2.99 -13.17 -4.24
N GLU A 141 -2.64 -13.43 -5.49
CA GLU A 141 -3.57 -14.10 -6.38
C GLU A 141 -4.04 -15.42 -5.76
N THR A 142 -5.32 -15.65 -5.82
CA THR A 142 -5.95 -16.87 -5.31
C THR A 142 -6.86 -17.47 -6.38
N THR A 143 -7.26 -18.69 -6.22
CA THR A 143 -8.27 -19.32 -7.07
C THR A 143 -9.65 -19.10 -6.46
N ASP A 144 -10.70 -19.16 -7.27
CA ASP A 144 -12.11 -19.19 -6.82
C ASP A 144 -12.31 -20.11 -5.63
N TYR A 145 -11.67 -21.24 -5.75
CA TYR A 145 -11.80 -22.31 -4.82
C TYR A 145 -11.21 -21.96 -3.45
N GLU A 146 -9.98 -21.46 -3.43
CA GLU A 146 -9.30 -21.07 -2.19
C GLU A 146 -10.01 -19.92 -1.51
N MET A 147 -10.51 -18.96 -2.29
CA MET A 147 -11.20 -17.78 -1.76
C MET A 147 -12.57 -18.13 -1.17
N ALA A 148 -13.34 -18.97 -1.84
CA ALA A 148 -14.69 -19.32 -1.41
C ALA A 148 -14.73 -20.41 -0.32
N TYR A 149 -13.77 -21.32 -0.31
CA TYR A 149 -13.87 -22.58 0.45
C TYR A 149 -12.62 -22.96 1.25
N GLY A 150 -11.55 -22.19 1.14
CA GLY A 150 -10.28 -22.53 1.76
C GLY A 150 -9.55 -23.67 1.03
N SER A 151 -9.00 -24.64 1.76
CA SER A 151 -8.14 -25.67 1.17
C SER A 151 -8.82 -26.53 0.09
N PRO A 152 -8.11 -26.94 -0.96
CA PRO A 152 -8.58 -27.84 -2.00
C PRO A 152 -9.19 -29.12 -1.41
N GLY A 153 -10.30 -29.61 -1.96
CA GLY A 153 -10.97 -30.84 -1.56
C GLY A 153 -12.27 -30.69 -0.79
N ARG A 154 -12.66 -29.48 -0.40
CA ARG A 154 -13.92 -29.22 0.30
C ARG A 154 -15.08 -28.76 -0.58
N SER A 155 -14.85 -28.55 -1.88
CA SER A 155 -15.93 -28.09 -2.77
C SER A 155 -16.93 -29.20 -3.04
N ARG A 156 -18.20 -28.88 -2.84
CA ARG A 156 -19.36 -29.66 -3.32
C ARG A 156 -20.09 -28.94 -4.45
N LEU A 157 -19.44 -27.98 -5.10
CA LEU A 157 -20.09 -27.23 -6.17
C LEU A 157 -20.25 -28.07 -7.41
N PRO A 158 -21.45 -28.09 -8.02
CA PRO A 158 -21.79 -28.93 -9.18
C PRO A 158 -21.21 -28.38 -10.50
N TYR A 159 -20.55 -27.24 -10.47
CA TYR A 159 -20.00 -26.59 -11.67
C TYR A 159 -18.48 -26.70 -11.68
N PRO A 160 -17.87 -26.96 -12.86
CA PRO A 160 -16.45 -26.72 -13.01
C PRO A 160 -16.22 -25.23 -12.79
N LEU A 161 -15.64 -24.89 -11.66
CA LEU A 161 -15.13 -23.55 -11.46
C LEU A 161 -14.02 -23.38 -12.50
N TYR A 162 -14.28 -22.54 -13.50
CA TYR A 162 -13.23 -22.11 -14.38
C TYR A 162 -12.14 -21.55 -13.47
N SER A 163 -10.90 -21.95 -13.68
CA SER A 163 -9.75 -21.46 -12.93
C SER A 163 -9.48 -19.99 -13.29
N HIS A 164 -10.38 -19.11 -12.88
CA HIS A 164 -10.07 -17.70 -12.92
C HIS A 164 -9.08 -17.44 -11.78
N HIS A 165 -7.98 -16.80 -12.10
CA HIS A 165 -7.13 -16.23 -11.09
C HIS A 165 -7.86 -15.00 -10.54
N TYR A 166 -8.10 -15.00 -9.24
CA TYR A 166 -8.70 -13.87 -8.55
C TYR A 166 -7.63 -13.08 -7.83
N MET A 167 -7.74 -11.78 -7.93
CA MET A 167 -7.00 -10.88 -7.08
C MET A 167 -7.64 -10.91 -5.70
N ASP A 168 -6.91 -11.37 -4.70
CA ASP A 168 -7.25 -11.13 -3.30
C ASP A 168 -7.00 -9.65 -2.99
N GLY A 169 -7.41 -9.20 -1.82
CA GLY A 169 -7.29 -7.80 -1.45
C GLY A 169 -7.56 -7.60 0.03
N VAL A 170 -8.05 -6.43 0.42
CA VAL A 170 -8.43 -6.16 1.80
C VAL A 170 -9.67 -6.98 2.14
N ARG A 171 -9.52 -7.93 3.07
CA ARG A 171 -10.58 -8.84 3.51
C ARG A 171 -11.49 -8.19 4.55
N PHE A 172 -12.68 -8.79 4.75
CA PHE A 172 -13.64 -8.29 5.73
C PHE A 172 -13.07 -8.22 7.16
N CYS A 173 -12.23 -9.17 7.58
CA CYS A 173 -11.59 -9.13 8.90
C CYS A 173 -10.69 -7.89 9.07
N GLN A 174 -10.00 -7.45 8.01
CA GLN A 174 -9.18 -6.25 7.99
C GLN A 174 -10.05 -4.98 8.00
N THR A 175 -11.16 -4.97 7.26
CA THR A 175 -12.15 -3.88 7.29
C THR A 175 -12.77 -3.73 8.69
N ALA A 176 -13.15 -4.85 9.31
CA ALA A 176 -13.68 -4.85 10.67
C ALA A 176 -12.62 -4.45 11.72
N TRP A 177 -11.35 -4.77 11.48
CA TRP A 177 -10.25 -4.27 12.30
C TRP A 177 -10.12 -2.76 12.19
N PHE A 178 -10.11 -2.22 10.95
CA PHE A 178 -10.09 -0.77 10.74
C PHE A 178 -11.19 -0.07 11.55
N ASP A 179 -12.44 -0.47 11.39
CA ASP A 179 -13.58 0.19 12.05
C ASP A 179 -13.42 0.20 13.58
N ARG A 180 -13.04 -0.94 14.17
CA ARG A 180 -12.85 -1.04 15.63
C ARG A 180 -11.66 -0.23 16.13
N ASP A 181 -10.50 -0.35 15.45
CA ASP A 181 -9.27 0.32 15.86
C ASP A 181 -9.37 1.84 15.68
N HIS A 182 -9.96 2.30 14.58
CA HIS A 182 -10.22 3.71 14.31
C HIS A 182 -11.07 4.34 15.40
N ARG A 183 -12.23 3.75 15.71
CA ARG A 183 -13.12 4.24 16.78
C ARG A 183 -12.39 4.31 18.13
N LYS A 184 -11.67 3.26 18.50
CA LYS A 184 -10.90 3.22 19.75
C LYS A 184 -9.87 4.35 19.83
N ARG A 185 -9.18 4.63 18.72
CA ARG A 185 -8.17 5.71 18.64
C ARG A 185 -8.81 7.09 18.71
N CYS A 186 -9.91 7.31 18.04
CA CYS A 186 -10.67 8.56 18.10
C CYS A 186 -11.22 8.80 19.52
N GLU A 187 -11.76 7.77 20.18
CA GLU A 187 -12.20 7.86 21.58
C GLU A 187 -11.03 8.23 22.49
N ALA A 188 -9.87 7.58 22.35
CA ALA A 188 -8.70 7.86 23.16
C ALA A 188 -8.12 9.28 22.93
N ALA A 189 -8.20 9.78 21.70
CA ALA A 189 -7.78 11.12 21.33
C ALA A 189 -8.80 12.20 21.74
N GLY A 190 -10.07 11.84 21.94
CA GLY A 190 -11.17 12.77 22.20
C GLY A 190 -11.62 13.57 20.97
N HIS A 191 -11.14 13.22 19.78
CA HIS A 191 -11.52 13.85 18.50
C HIS A 191 -11.29 12.88 17.34
N PRO A 192 -11.92 13.10 16.16
CA PRO A 192 -11.66 12.33 14.96
C PRO A 192 -10.18 12.41 14.55
N LEU A 193 -9.58 11.26 14.23
CA LEU A 193 -8.23 11.15 13.68
C LEU A 193 -8.32 10.90 12.18
N ARG A 194 -7.73 11.77 11.39
CA ARG A 194 -7.66 11.58 9.94
C ARG A 194 -6.79 10.37 9.60
N GLU A 195 -7.13 9.67 8.50
CA GLU A 195 -6.37 8.53 8.02
C GLU A 195 -6.04 8.62 6.54
N LEU A 196 -4.92 8.00 6.15
CA LEU A 196 -4.52 7.74 4.78
C LEU A 196 -4.22 6.25 4.65
N PHE A 197 -4.83 5.59 3.67
CA PHE A 197 -4.64 4.16 3.43
C PHE A 197 -3.66 3.93 2.29
N VAL A 198 -2.74 2.98 2.47
CA VAL A 198 -1.87 2.49 1.42
C VAL A 198 -1.88 0.97 1.43
N PHE A 199 -2.20 0.37 0.30
CA PHE A 199 -2.15 -1.07 0.09
C PHE A 199 -2.01 -1.41 -1.39
N HIS A 200 -1.61 -2.66 -1.70
CA HIS A 200 -1.18 -3.00 -3.04
C HIS A 200 -2.32 -3.14 -4.03
N THR A 201 -3.27 -4.06 -3.81
CA THR A 201 -4.32 -4.40 -4.77
C THR A 201 -5.49 -3.43 -4.72
N PRO A 202 -5.86 -2.74 -5.82
CA PRO A 202 -6.96 -1.79 -5.84
C PRO A 202 -8.31 -2.41 -5.47
N THR A 203 -9.20 -1.61 -4.89
CA THR A 203 -10.60 -1.99 -4.68
C THR A 203 -11.42 -1.76 -5.96
N PRO A 204 -12.59 -2.41 -6.12
CA PRO A 204 -13.46 -2.20 -7.29
C PRO A 204 -13.86 -0.73 -7.51
N GLU A 205 -13.86 0.08 -6.46
CA GLU A 205 -14.18 1.51 -6.54
C GLU A 205 -13.12 2.30 -7.30
N HIS A 206 -11.83 1.86 -7.27
CA HIS A 206 -10.77 2.47 -8.07
C HIS A 206 -11.07 2.38 -9.58
N ALA A 207 -11.61 1.25 -10.05
CA ALA A 207 -11.98 1.08 -11.45
C ALA A 207 -13.10 2.03 -11.90
N GLN A 208 -13.88 2.58 -10.99
CA GLN A 208 -14.93 3.54 -11.33
C GLN A 208 -14.37 4.92 -11.68
N ILE A 209 -13.16 5.26 -11.21
CA ILE A 209 -12.55 6.57 -11.44
C ILE A 209 -12.37 6.85 -12.94
N PRO A 210 -11.68 6.00 -13.73
CA PRO A 210 -11.51 6.23 -15.16
C PRO A 210 -12.82 6.08 -15.96
N LEU A 211 -13.79 5.30 -15.45
CA LEU A 211 -15.09 5.13 -16.11
C LEU A 211 -16.01 6.35 -15.95
N ASN A 212 -15.81 7.15 -14.91
CA ASN A 212 -16.64 8.31 -14.57
C ASN A 212 -15.80 9.59 -14.44
N GLN A 213 -14.92 9.83 -15.39
CA GLN A 213 -13.86 10.85 -15.32
C GLN A 213 -14.34 12.25 -14.90
N ALA A 214 -15.43 12.72 -15.48
CA ALA A 214 -15.94 14.05 -15.17
C ALA A 214 -16.47 14.18 -13.72
N LEU A 215 -17.14 13.14 -13.22
CA LEU A 215 -17.69 13.11 -11.85
C LEU A 215 -16.59 12.89 -10.81
N CYS A 216 -15.60 12.05 -11.16
CA CYS A 216 -14.53 11.68 -10.28
C CYS A 216 -13.31 12.62 -10.33
N ARG A 217 -13.35 13.69 -11.11
CA ARG A 217 -12.21 14.61 -11.31
C ARG A 217 -10.92 13.84 -11.65
N PHE A 218 -11.03 12.95 -12.62
CA PHE A 218 -9.94 12.09 -13.05
C PHE A 218 -8.70 12.91 -13.46
N ASP A 219 -7.55 12.49 -12.96
CA ASP A 219 -6.24 13.00 -13.36
C ASP A 219 -5.31 11.81 -13.60
N GLY A 220 -4.73 11.71 -14.78
CA GLY A 220 -3.71 10.70 -15.07
C GLY A 220 -3.92 9.93 -16.36
N VAL A 221 -3.42 8.68 -16.34
CA VAL A 221 -3.40 7.78 -17.51
C VAL A 221 -4.04 6.45 -17.11
N PHE A 222 -4.99 6.00 -17.92
CA PHE A 222 -5.61 4.69 -17.81
C PHE A 222 -5.36 3.93 -19.11
N CYS A 223 -4.47 2.96 -19.08
CA CYS A 223 -3.94 2.25 -20.25
C CYS A 223 -4.35 0.78 -20.31
N GLU A 224 -4.67 0.19 -19.18
CA GLU A 224 -5.01 -1.23 -19.08
C GLU A 224 -6.25 -1.42 -18.19
N ASP A 225 -6.95 -2.53 -18.40
CA ASP A 225 -8.09 -2.89 -17.55
C ASP A 225 -7.64 -3.01 -16.09
N SER A 226 -8.47 -2.50 -15.20
CA SER A 226 -8.17 -2.50 -13.78
C SER A 226 -8.16 -3.92 -13.21
N LYS A 227 -7.08 -4.25 -12.51
CA LYS A 227 -6.87 -5.53 -11.83
C LYS A 227 -7.26 -5.43 -10.35
N CYS A 228 -8.47 -4.97 -10.10
CA CYS A 228 -9.02 -4.84 -8.75
C CYS A 228 -9.20 -6.20 -8.06
N GLN A 229 -9.24 -6.17 -6.73
CA GLN A 229 -9.68 -7.31 -5.95
C GLN A 229 -11.06 -7.80 -6.43
N THR A 230 -11.23 -9.11 -6.51
CA THR A 230 -12.45 -9.72 -7.04
C THR A 230 -13.58 -9.73 -6.01
N VAL A 231 -13.26 -10.02 -4.76
CA VAL A 231 -14.23 -9.97 -3.65
C VAL A 231 -14.02 -8.67 -2.89
N ASN A 232 -15.05 -7.83 -2.86
CA ASN A 232 -15.00 -6.57 -2.13
C ASN A 232 -15.15 -6.81 -0.62
N GLY A 233 -14.09 -6.58 0.14
CA GLY A 233 -14.09 -6.65 1.61
C GLY A 233 -14.74 -5.44 2.29
N GLY A 234 -15.23 -4.46 1.53
CA GLY A 234 -15.97 -3.29 2.03
C GLY A 234 -15.11 -2.16 2.58
N ILE A 235 -13.79 -2.18 2.39
CA ILE A 235 -12.89 -1.19 2.98
C ILE A 235 -13.16 0.23 2.49
N SER A 236 -13.47 0.43 1.20
CA SER A 236 -13.80 1.75 0.66
C SER A 236 -15.10 2.29 1.24
N CYS A 237 -16.10 1.41 1.45
CA CYS A 237 -17.36 1.79 2.09
C CYS A 237 -17.15 2.19 3.55
N ALA A 238 -16.41 1.38 4.32
CA ALA A 238 -16.10 1.68 5.71
C ALA A 238 -15.30 2.99 5.86
N ALA A 239 -14.35 3.23 4.95
CA ALA A 239 -13.60 4.47 4.88
C ALA A 239 -14.51 5.68 4.61
N ALA A 240 -15.44 5.56 3.65
CA ALA A 240 -16.39 6.62 3.34
C ALA A 240 -17.36 6.91 4.49
N GLU A 241 -17.84 5.87 5.17
CA GLU A 241 -18.74 6.00 6.34
C GLU A 241 -18.05 6.66 7.53
N SER A 242 -16.77 6.38 7.77
CA SER A 242 -15.99 7.04 8.82
C SER A 242 -15.86 8.54 8.62
N ARG A 243 -15.81 9.01 7.36
CA ARG A 243 -15.55 10.40 6.94
C ARG A 243 -14.16 10.93 7.34
N ASP A 244 -13.30 10.06 7.86
CA ASP A 244 -11.99 10.44 8.36
C ASP A 244 -10.85 9.99 7.46
N VAL A 245 -11.13 9.16 6.45
CA VAL A 245 -10.14 8.73 5.46
C VAL A 245 -10.05 9.75 4.33
N SER A 246 -8.87 10.33 4.13
CA SER A 246 -8.63 11.35 3.10
C SER A 246 -8.26 10.75 1.73
N ALA A 247 -7.57 9.62 1.74
CA ALA A 247 -7.17 8.92 0.50
C ALA A 247 -6.96 7.43 0.69
N ILE A 248 -7.16 6.67 -0.40
CA ILE A 248 -6.79 5.27 -0.54
C ILE A 248 -5.90 5.16 -1.78
N LEU A 249 -4.63 4.76 -1.58
CA LEU A 249 -3.61 4.74 -2.62
C LEU A 249 -3.12 3.31 -2.82
N CYS A 250 -3.27 2.83 -4.05
CA CYS A 250 -2.98 1.45 -4.44
C CYS A 250 -1.88 1.37 -5.51
N GLY A 251 -1.38 0.17 -5.75
CA GLY A 251 -0.44 -0.16 -6.81
C GLY A 251 -0.99 -1.25 -7.73
N HIS A 252 -0.25 -2.36 -7.87
CA HIS A 252 -0.56 -3.58 -8.57
C HIS A 252 -0.60 -3.47 -10.11
N GLU A 253 -1.15 -2.39 -10.65
CA GLU A 253 -1.24 -2.13 -12.08
C GLU A 253 0.06 -1.47 -12.56
N GLU A 254 0.61 -1.93 -13.69
CA GLU A 254 1.96 -1.51 -14.07
C GLU A 254 1.98 -0.20 -14.86
N THR A 255 0.96 0.01 -15.69
CA THR A 255 0.90 1.11 -16.65
C THR A 255 -0.12 2.17 -16.29
N ASN A 256 -1.05 1.87 -15.40
CA ASN A 256 -2.02 2.82 -14.91
C ASN A 256 -1.37 3.79 -13.91
N ASP A 257 -1.67 5.07 -14.06
CA ASP A 257 -1.13 6.16 -13.24
C ASP A 257 -2.23 7.23 -13.12
N TYR A 258 -3.19 7.01 -12.24
CA TYR A 258 -4.33 7.92 -12.10
C TYR A 258 -4.81 8.07 -10.67
N PHE A 259 -5.47 9.17 -10.41
CA PHE A 259 -6.27 9.37 -9.21
C PHE A 259 -7.52 10.18 -9.52
N GLY A 260 -8.46 10.16 -8.58
CA GLY A 260 -9.69 10.92 -8.69
C GLY A 260 -10.46 10.93 -7.38
N SER A 261 -11.59 11.63 -7.38
CA SER A 261 -12.44 11.78 -6.21
C SER A 261 -13.55 10.74 -6.19
N TRP A 262 -13.71 10.04 -5.07
CA TRP A 262 -14.80 9.10 -4.84
C TRP A 262 -15.30 9.24 -3.39
N ALA A 263 -16.60 9.42 -3.21
CA ALA A 263 -17.22 9.55 -1.88
C ALA A 263 -16.52 10.52 -0.91
N GLY A 264 -15.95 11.60 -1.43
CA GLY A 264 -15.23 12.60 -0.64
C GLY A 264 -13.75 12.28 -0.35
N MET A 265 -13.25 11.13 -0.79
CA MET A 265 -11.86 10.69 -0.67
C MET A 265 -11.14 10.77 -2.02
N THR A 266 -9.82 10.80 -2.00
CA THR A 266 -8.99 10.53 -3.19
C THR A 266 -8.74 9.03 -3.30
N LEU A 267 -9.14 8.42 -4.42
CA LEU A 267 -8.70 7.08 -4.80
C LEU A 267 -7.65 7.18 -5.89
N GLY A 268 -6.59 6.38 -5.78
CA GLY A 268 -5.53 6.44 -6.76
C GLY A 268 -4.76 5.13 -6.95
N VAL A 269 -4.29 4.93 -8.19
CA VAL A 269 -3.48 3.80 -8.61
C VAL A 269 -2.14 4.32 -9.12
N LEU A 270 -1.07 3.91 -8.44
CA LEU A 270 0.30 4.31 -8.74
C LEU A 270 0.87 3.49 -9.90
N PRO A 271 1.75 4.09 -10.74
CA PRO A 271 2.49 3.35 -11.75
C PRO A 271 3.58 2.47 -11.12
N ALA A 272 4.01 1.42 -11.81
CA ALA A 272 5.16 0.63 -11.38
C ALA A 272 6.43 1.50 -11.25
N PHE A 273 7.32 1.13 -10.32
CA PHE A 273 8.55 1.85 -10.01
C PHE A 273 9.42 2.17 -11.24
N ALA A 274 9.43 1.29 -12.24
CA ALA A 274 10.11 1.53 -13.51
C ALA A 274 9.57 2.74 -14.28
N SER A 275 8.31 3.12 -14.08
CA SER A 275 7.66 4.27 -14.72
C SER A 275 7.65 5.52 -13.85
N GLY A 276 7.82 5.37 -12.53
CA GLY A 276 7.83 6.50 -11.61
C GLY A 276 7.43 6.15 -10.18
N ALA A 277 7.11 7.20 -9.44
CA ALA A 277 6.62 7.15 -8.06
C ALA A 277 5.67 8.31 -7.81
N TRP A 278 4.92 8.27 -6.72
CA TRP A 278 4.14 9.41 -6.27
C TRP A 278 4.76 10.05 -5.02
N LEU A 279 4.90 11.36 -5.07
CA LEU A 279 5.05 12.18 -3.87
C LEU A 279 3.68 12.66 -3.44
N VAL A 280 3.21 12.16 -2.32
CA VAL A 280 1.96 12.60 -1.70
C VAL A 280 2.29 13.59 -0.61
N THR A 281 1.75 14.80 -0.75
CA THR A 281 1.86 15.85 0.27
C THR A 281 0.53 15.96 0.99
N THR A 282 0.54 15.83 2.32
CA THR A 282 -0.67 15.82 3.12
C THR A 282 -0.45 16.36 4.53
N ASP A 283 -1.48 16.98 5.09
CA ASP A 283 -1.61 17.25 6.52
C ASP A 283 -2.59 16.30 7.22
N GLY A 284 -3.03 15.26 6.48
CA GLY A 284 -4.07 14.31 6.89
C GLY A 284 -5.48 14.67 6.41
N THR A 285 -5.77 15.92 6.06
CA THR A 285 -7.13 16.35 5.63
C THR A 285 -7.34 16.18 4.13
N ALA A 286 -6.30 16.40 3.34
CA ALA A 286 -6.30 16.24 1.90
C ALA A 286 -4.97 15.68 1.42
N ALA A 287 -4.98 14.97 0.31
CA ALA A 287 -3.78 14.43 -0.33
C ALA A 287 -3.57 15.12 -1.68
N ALA A 288 -2.44 15.81 -1.83
CA ALA A 288 -1.98 16.33 -3.11
C ALA A 288 -0.94 15.37 -3.70
N VAL A 289 -1.17 14.91 -4.92
CA VAL A 289 -0.30 13.94 -5.61
C VAL A 289 0.58 14.67 -6.64
N ARG A 290 1.88 14.42 -6.59
CA ARG A 290 2.85 14.83 -7.62
C ARG A 290 3.58 13.58 -8.13
N ARG A 291 3.59 13.41 -9.43
CA ARG A 291 4.32 12.32 -10.09
C ARG A 291 5.82 12.62 -10.11
N ILE A 292 6.63 11.65 -9.68
CA ILE A 292 8.09 11.67 -9.73
C ILE A 292 8.53 10.71 -10.84
N ARG A 293 9.31 11.22 -11.78
CA ARG A 293 9.81 10.43 -12.90
C ARG A 293 11.32 10.66 -13.00
N ALA A 294 12.10 9.72 -12.45
CA ALA A 294 13.57 9.78 -12.47
C ALA A 294 14.15 8.72 -13.42
#